data_e0401a84a3b1656c213f6640282ef522
#
_entry.id   e0401a84a3b1656c213f6640282ef522
#
_cell.length_a   1.000
_cell.length_b   1.000
_cell.length_c   1.000
_cell.angle_alpha   90.00
_cell.angle_beta   90.00
_cell.angle_gamma   90.00
#
_symmetry.space_group_name_H-M   'P 1'
#
loop_
_entity.id
_entity.type
_entity.pdbx_description
1 polymer ?
#
loop_
_entity_poly.entity_id
_entity_poly.type
_entity_poly.pdbx_seq_one_letter_code
_entity_poly.pdbx_strand_id
1 'polypeptide(L)'
;MMYNGDDMNKTSRQLERYFKGVANHRRIDILNLVHQEEGITLLGIAETLNCDIKIASQHTQKLVQAGLLNKRYKGKYITHSLSPYGKKFIKFINTF
;
A
#
# COMPACT_ATOMS: atom_id res chain seq x y z
N MET A 1 -26.14 11.33 -11.29
CA MET A 1 -25.10 12.32 -11.49
C MET A 1 -24.08 11.82 -12.49
N MET A 2 -23.78 12.63 -13.44
CA MET A 2 -22.74 12.27 -14.38
C MET A 2 -21.41 12.70 -13.82
N TYR A 3 -20.58 11.78 -13.55
CA TYR A 3 -19.25 12.04 -13.14
C TYR A 3 -18.43 12.48 -14.35
N ASN A 4 -17.74 13.58 -14.21
CA ASN A 4 -16.89 14.11 -15.28
C ASN A 4 -15.42 13.86 -14.92
N GLY A 5 -14.75 13.03 -15.72
CA GLY A 5 -13.36 12.72 -15.51
C GLY A 5 -12.43 13.92 -15.63
N ASP A 6 -12.87 14.99 -16.29
CA ASP A 6 -12.03 16.19 -16.46
C ASP A 6 -11.85 16.95 -15.15
N ASP A 7 -12.76 16.78 -14.19
CA ASP A 7 -12.66 17.44 -12.90
C ASP A 7 -11.75 16.71 -11.94
N MET A 8 -11.25 15.55 -12.34
CA MET A 8 -10.40 14.73 -11.53
C MET A 8 -9.20 14.25 -12.32
N ASN A 9 -8.10 14.05 -11.62
CA ASN A 9 -6.87 13.60 -12.26
C ASN A 9 -6.92 12.14 -12.69
N LYS A 10 -7.92 11.38 -12.24
CA LYS A 10 -8.01 9.96 -12.51
C LYS A 10 -9.42 9.56 -12.92
N THR A 11 -9.49 8.59 -13.82
CA THR A 11 -10.75 7.97 -14.23
C THR A 11 -11.23 7.02 -13.13
N SER A 12 -12.50 6.63 -13.21
CA SER A 12 -13.06 5.64 -12.29
C SER A 12 -12.29 4.33 -12.34
N ARG A 13 -11.84 3.93 -13.52
CA ARG A 13 -11.07 2.69 -13.69
C ARG A 13 -9.71 2.77 -13.01
N GLN A 14 -9.04 3.92 -13.09
CA GLN A 14 -7.79 4.13 -12.39
C GLN A 14 -8.00 4.13 -10.87
N LEU A 15 -9.05 4.78 -10.39
CA LEU A 15 -9.39 4.80 -8.97
C LEU A 15 -9.71 3.39 -8.46
N GLU A 16 -10.42 2.60 -9.24
CA GLU A 16 -10.72 1.22 -8.90
C GLU A 16 -9.46 0.43 -8.55
N ARG A 17 -8.41 0.63 -9.32
CA ARG A 17 -7.15 -0.09 -9.08
C ARG A 17 -6.57 0.22 -7.71
N TYR A 18 -6.61 1.48 -7.29
CA TYR A 18 -6.12 1.86 -5.96
C TYR A 18 -6.99 1.24 -4.86
N PHE A 19 -8.31 1.34 -5.00
CA PHE A 19 -9.21 0.79 -3.99
C PHE A 19 -9.11 -0.73 -3.90
N LYS A 20 -9.02 -1.42 -5.02
CA LYS A 20 -8.82 -2.86 -5.02
C LYS A 20 -7.48 -3.25 -4.40
N GLY A 21 -6.46 -2.44 -4.65
CA GLY A 21 -5.14 -2.68 -4.08
C GLY A 21 -5.16 -2.69 -2.57
N VAL A 22 -5.98 -1.83 -1.95
CA VAL A 22 -6.02 -1.69 -0.49
C VAL A 22 -7.13 -2.53 0.16
N ALA A 23 -8.08 -3.06 -0.61
CA ALA A 23 -9.29 -3.71 -0.06
C ALA A 23 -9.00 -5.12 0.47
N ASN A 24 -8.22 -5.20 1.53
CA ASN A 24 -7.86 -6.45 2.22
C ASN A 24 -7.30 -6.06 3.58
N HIS A 25 -7.76 -6.73 4.65
CA HIS A 25 -7.38 -6.32 6.00
C HIS A 25 -5.85 -6.41 6.23
N ARG A 26 -5.18 -7.42 5.67
CA ARG A 26 -3.71 -7.51 5.81
C ARG A 26 -3.00 -6.40 5.08
N ARG A 27 -3.52 -5.98 3.92
CA ARG A 27 -2.91 -4.88 3.16
C ARG A 27 -3.11 -3.54 3.87
N ILE A 28 -4.26 -3.35 4.51
CA ILE A 28 -4.48 -2.17 5.35
C ILE A 28 -3.50 -2.17 6.52
N ASP A 29 -3.31 -3.33 7.17
CA ASP A 29 -2.33 -3.46 8.25
C ASP A 29 -0.92 -3.14 7.77
N ILE A 30 -0.56 -3.61 6.58
CA ILE A 30 0.76 -3.34 6.01
C ILE A 30 0.95 -1.85 5.76
N LEU A 31 -0.05 -1.16 5.20
CA LEU A 31 0.05 0.28 4.98
C LEU A 31 0.24 1.03 6.31
N ASN A 32 -0.52 0.66 7.33
CA ASN A 32 -0.37 1.28 8.65
C ASN A 32 1.00 1.02 9.24
N LEU A 33 1.51 -0.20 9.10
CA LEU A 33 2.81 -0.58 9.62
C LEU A 33 3.93 0.20 8.90
N VAL A 34 3.87 0.28 7.58
CA VAL A 34 4.87 1.03 6.80
C VAL A 34 4.80 2.52 7.15
N HIS A 35 3.60 3.03 7.41
CA HIS A 35 3.45 4.42 7.86
C HIS A 35 4.16 4.66 9.19
N GLN A 36 4.09 3.71 10.10
CA GLN A 36 4.74 3.81 11.41
C GLN A 36 6.25 3.59 11.31
N GLU A 37 6.67 2.72 10.42
CA GLU A 37 8.08 2.33 10.27
C GLU A 37 8.51 2.41 8.81
N GLU A 38 8.69 3.63 8.31
CA GLU A 38 9.20 3.85 6.96
C GLU A 38 10.57 3.18 6.81
N GLY A 39 10.73 2.42 5.74
CA GLY A 39 11.96 1.67 5.50
C GLY A 39 11.93 0.26 6.07
N ILE A 40 10.81 -0.18 6.61
CA ILE A 40 10.69 -1.55 7.16
C ILE A 40 10.98 -2.58 6.06
N THR A 41 11.68 -3.66 6.43
CA THR A 41 11.98 -4.75 5.51
C THR A 41 10.78 -5.67 5.34
N LEU A 42 10.79 -6.46 4.26
CA LEU A 42 9.77 -7.48 4.06
C LEU A 42 9.71 -8.46 5.23
N LEU A 43 10.87 -8.88 5.71
CA LEU A 43 10.94 -9.77 6.87
C LEU A 43 10.33 -9.11 8.10
N GLY A 44 10.64 -7.82 8.32
CA GLY A 44 10.05 -7.06 9.43
C GLY A 44 8.54 -6.99 9.35
N ILE A 45 8.00 -6.82 8.16
CA ILE A 45 6.54 -6.83 7.95
C ILE A 45 5.96 -8.19 8.33
N ALA A 46 6.57 -9.26 7.82
CA ALA A 46 6.08 -10.62 8.09
C ALA A 46 6.12 -10.93 9.59
N GLU A 47 7.21 -10.57 10.26
CA GLU A 47 7.37 -10.81 11.68
C GLU A 47 6.37 -10.01 12.51
N THR A 48 6.21 -8.74 12.21
CA THR A 48 5.31 -7.87 12.97
C THR A 48 3.86 -8.31 12.83
N LEU A 49 3.46 -8.71 11.62
CA LEU A 49 2.09 -9.15 11.36
C LEU A 49 1.89 -10.64 11.63
N ASN A 50 2.94 -11.32 12.07
CA ASN A 50 2.90 -12.74 12.40
C ASN A 50 2.31 -13.57 11.26
N CYS A 51 2.84 -13.38 10.06
CA CYS A 51 2.40 -14.12 8.89
C CYS A 51 3.60 -14.66 8.13
N ASP A 52 3.33 -15.64 7.27
CA ASP A 52 4.35 -16.22 6.39
C ASP A 52 4.92 -15.14 5.47
N ILE A 53 6.24 -15.18 5.24
CA ILE A 53 6.91 -14.20 4.39
C ILE A 53 6.37 -14.23 2.95
N LYS A 54 5.93 -15.38 2.45
CA LYS A 54 5.33 -15.47 1.12
C LYS A 54 4.01 -14.69 1.07
N ILE A 55 3.22 -14.79 2.12
CA ILE A 55 1.96 -14.06 2.23
C ILE A 55 2.24 -12.57 2.31
N ALA A 56 3.18 -12.16 3.16
CA ALA A 56 3.59 -10.76 3.26
C ALA A 56 4.08 -10.25 1.91
N SER A 57 4.88 -11.03 1.20
CA SER A 57 5.39 -10.67 -0.12
C SER A 57 4.26 -10.48 -1.14
N GLN A 58 3.28 -11.37 -1.14
CA GLN A 58 2.15 -11.26 -2.08
C GLN A 58 1.37 -9.97 -1.83
N HIS A 59 1.08 -9.66 -0.58
CA HIS A 59 0.32 -8.46 -0.25
C HIS A 59 1.12 -7.18 -0.52
N THR A 60 2.42 -7.17 -0.20
CA THR A 60 3.24 -5.99 -0.50
C THR A 60 3.37 -5.77 -2.00
N GLN A 61 3.50 -6.84 -2.79
CA GLN A 61 3.54 -6.73 -4.25
C GLN A 61 2.27 -6.12 -4.80
N LYS A 62 1.11 -6.54 -4.28
CA LYS A 62 -0.17 -5.96 -4.72
C LYS A 62 -0.24 -4.47 -4.40
N LEU A 63 0.25 -4.07 -3.24
CA LEU A 63 0.29 -2.65 -2.86
C LEU A 63 1.26 -1.85 -3.74
N VAL A 64 2.41 -2.43 -4.07
CA VAL A 64 3.37 -1.79 -4.98
C VAL A 64 2.77 -1.65 -6.38
N GLN A 65 2.16 -2.71 -6.89
CA GLN A 65 1.52 -2.69 -8.21
C GLN A 65 0.37 -1.68 -8.28
N ALA A 66 -0.35 -1.50 -7.18
CA ALA A 66 -1.43 -0.52 -7.11
C ALA A 66 -0.91 0.90 -6.92
N GLY A 67 0.39 1.09 -6.73
CA GLY A 67 0.96 2.44 -6.57
C GLY A 67 0.83 3.01 -5.16
N LEU A 68 0.62 2.17 -4.16
CA LEU A 68 0.44 2.62 -2.76
C LEU A 68 1.71 2.48 -1.93
N LEU A 69 2.61 1.58 -2.32
CA LEU A 69 3.91 1.40 -1.69
C LEU A 69 5.02 1.55 -2.70
N ASN A 70 6.14 2.08 -2.23
CA ASN A 70 7.41 2.03 -2.94
C ASN A 70 8.25 0.90 -2.36
N LYS A 71 9.02 0.26 -3.23
CA LYS A 71 9.92 -0.81 -2.85
C LYS A 71 11.33 -0.41 -3.24
N ARG A 72 12.29 -0.63 -2.34
CA ARG A 72 13.71 -0.38 -2.61
C ARG A 72 14.54 -1.58 -2.20
N TYR A 73 15.56 -1.83 -3.00
CA TYR A 73 16.58 -2.81 -2.65
C TYR A 73 17.71 -2.08 -1.92
N LYS A 74 18.05 -2.57 -0.73
CA LYS A 74 19.11 -2.00 0.08
C LYS A 74 20.05 -3.13 0.46
N GLY A 75 21.10 -3.33 -0.35
CA GLY A 75 21.92 -4.51 -0.24
C GLY A 75 21.06 -5.74 -0.53
N LYS A 76 21.04 -6.69 0.39
CA LYS A 76 20.24 -7.90 0.26
C LYS A 76 18.81 -7.76 0.84
N TYR A 77 18.47 -6.58 1.34
CA TYR A 77 17.18 -6.34 1.94
C TYR A 77 16.26 -5.61 0.99
N ILE A 78 14.96 -5.88 1.14
CA ILE A 78 13.91 -5.13 0.43
C ILE A 78 13.21 -4.30 1.48
N THR A 79 13.21 -2.98 1.28
CA THR A 79 12.57 -2.04 2.20
C THR A 79 11.36 -1.40 1.54
N HIS A 80 10.46 -0.89 2.35
CA HIS A 80 9.20 -0.33 1.88
C HIS A 80 8.94 1.03 2.48
N SER A 81 8.33 1.91 1.68
CA SER A 81 7.86 3.21 2.13
C SER A 81 6.52 3.51 1.47
N LEU A 82 5.77 4.46 2.03
CA LEU A 82 4.51 4.87 1.42
C LEU A 82 4.79 5.73 0.19
N SER A 83 4.06 5.46 -0.89
CA SER A 83 3.99 6.40 -2.01
C SER A 83 3.14 7.61 -1.60
N PRO A 84 3.14 8.71 -2.41
CA PRO A 84 2.21 9.80 -2.15
C PRO A 84 0.75 9.35 -2.07
N TYR A 85 0.35 8.38 -2.90
CA TYR A 85 -1.01 7.83 -2.86
C TYR A 85 -1.23 6.96 -1.62
N GLY A 86 -0.22 6.22 -1.19
CA GLY A 86 -0.29 5.48 0.08
C GLY A 86 -0.51 6.41 1.25
N LYS A 87 0.15 7.56 1.26
CA LYS A 87 -0.04 8.57 2.31
C LYS A 87 -1.46 9.13 2.29
N LYS A 88 -2.02 9.35 1.11
CA LYS A 88 -3.41 9.80 0.98
C LYS A 88 -4.38 8.76 1.53
N PHE A 89 -4.16 7.49 1.25
CA PHE A 89 -5.01 6.42 1.77
C PHE A 89 -4.94 6.31 3.28
N ILE A 90 -3.76 6.45 3.87
CA ILE A 90 -3.62 6.43 5.33
C ILE A 90 -4.40 7.57 5.95
N LYS A 91 -4.29 8.78 5.40
CA LYS A 91 -5.08 9.91 5.88
C LYS A 91 -6.58 9.62 5.79
N PHE A 92 -7.01 9.08 4.67
CA PHE A 92 -8.41 8.76 4.43
C PHE A 92 -8.91 7.72 5.43
N ILE A 93 -8.17 6.63 5.58
CA ILE A 93 -8.52 5.55 6.51
C ILE A 93 -8.63 6.06 7.94
N ASN A 94 -7.74 6.95 8.33
CA ASN A 94 -7.71 7.48 9.69
C ASN A 94 -8.88 8.43 9.99
N THR A 95 -9.68 8.78 8.98
CA THR A 95 -10.90 9.57 9.20
C THR A 95 -12.12 8.72 9.57
N PHE A 96 -12.00 7.41 9.50
CA PHE A 96 -13.11 6.51 9.84
C PHE A 96 -13.23 6.24 11.32
#